data_bbe21ecd4f2d135c8f6a17d6d1000ecf
#
_entry.id   bbe21ecd4f2d135c8f6a17d6d1000ecf
#
_cell.length_a   1.000
_cell.length_b   1.000
_cell.length_c   1.000
_cell.angle_alpha   90.00
_cell.angle_beta   90.00
_cell.angle_gamma   90.00
#
_symmetry.space_group_name_H-M   'P 1'
#
loop_
_entity.id
_entity.type
_entity.pdbx_description
1 polymer ?
#
loop_
_entity_poly.entity_id
_entity_poly.type
_entity_poly.pdbx_seq_one_letter_code
_entity_poly.pdbx_strand_id
1 'polypeptide(L)'
;EPAEIHVLPTLWFRNTWSWGRKQEKPELKILGAGADVRAVAAQHLLLGERFLYCEGAVDVLFTENETNTQRAFNQPTQQPYCKDGIIHAVVHGNKNAINPKLHGTKASAHYRLTVAAKGSQMVRLRLTDQPPDRLPAPFGDVFETSFKARQSEADAFYEAITPNSLTKDEAHVMRQALSGMLWSKQYFYYDLAEWLREHGTKPEEGVRAQVRNKDWFHMYNADVISMPDKWE
;
A
#
# COMPACT_ATOMS: atom_id res chain seq x y z
N GLU A 1 14.42 -25.57 11.57
CA GLU A 1 15.27 -24.56 12.24
C GLU A 1 14.52 -23.24 12.35
N PRO A 2 14.78 -22.44 13.37
CA PRO A 2 14.24 -21.08 13.44
C PRO A 2 14.85 -20.22 12.33
N ALA A 3 14.07 -19.24 11.83
CA ALA A 3 14.50 -18.32 10.79
C ALA A 3 14.18 -16.87 11.16
N GLU A 4 15.08 -15.95 10.83
CA GLU A 4 14.79 -14.52 10.90
C GLU A 4 14.06 -14.08 9.63
N ILE A 5 13.01 -13.28 9.81
CA ILE A 5 12.23 -12.68 8.72
C ILE A 5 11.99 -11.20 9.00
N HIS A 6 12.10 -10.39 7.95
CA HIS A 6 11.75 -8.97 7.99
C HIS A 6 10.39 -8.77 7.35
N VAL A 7 9.42 -8.27 8.12
CA VAL A 7 8.08 -7.92 7.64
C VAL A 7 7.96 -6.41 7.60
N LEU A 8 7.60 -5.88 6.44
CA LEU A 8 7.63 -4.45 6.12
C LEU A 8 6.25 -3.95 5.65
N PRO A 9 5.24 -3.89 6.54
CA PRO A 9 3.97 -3.25 6.20
C PRO A 9 4.23 -1.81 5.78
N THR A 10 3.82 -1.47 4.56
CA THR A 10 4.19 -0.19 3.95
C THR A 10 2.95 0.60 3.58
N LEU A 11 2.88 1.84 4.06
CA LEU A 11 1.91 2.84 3.65
C LEU A 11 2.60 3.84 2.72
N TRP A 12 1.94 4.14 1.58
CA TRP A 12 2.49 5.07 0.60
C TRP A 12 1.38 5.67 -0.25
N PHE A 13 1.68 6.81 -0.85
CA PHE A 13 0.80 7.45 -1.83
C PHE A 13 1.35 7.28 -3.23
N ARG A 14 0.45 7.10 -4.21
CA ARG A 14 0.82 7.13 -5.63
C ARG A 14 1.50 8.45 -5.94
N ASN A 15 2.71 8.38 -6.48
CA ASN A 15 3.45 9.58 -6.87
C ASN A 15 2.83 10.20 -8.13
N THR A 16 2.14 11.31 -7.95
CA THR A 16 1.60 12.17 -9.00
C THR A 16 2.21 13.56 -8.98
N TRP A 17 2.85 13.95 -7.87
CA TRP A 17 3.42 15.28 -7.66
C TRP A 17 4.73 15.52 -8.44
N SER A 18 5.50 14.47 -8.73
CA SER A 18 6.74 14.59 -9.51
C SER A 18 6.50 14.69 -11.03
N TRP A 19 5.25 14.65 -11.48
CA TRP A 19 4.90 14.72 -12.91
C TRP A 19 4.63 16.15 -13.41
N GLY A 20 5.05 17.16 -12.65
CA GLY A 20 4.89 18.58 -13.03
C GLY A 20 3.46 19.12 -12.83
N ARG A 21 2.55 18.36 -12.24
CA ARG A 21 1.21 18.82 -11.88
C ARG A 21 1.27 19.63 -10.59
N LYS A 22 0.50 20.71 -10.51
CA LYS A 22 0.30 21.48 -9.27
C LYS A 22 -0.63 20.70 -8.34
N GLN A 23 -0.15 19.60 -7.78
CA GLN A 23 -0.86 18.84 -6.75
C GLN A 23 -0.15 19.02 -5.42
N GLU A 24 -0.92 19.20 -4.34
CA GLU A 24 -0.36 19.16 -2.99
C GLU A 24 0.24 17.77 -2.75
N LYS A 25 1.48 17.78 -2.31
CA LYS A 25 2.19 16.56 -1.95
C LYS A 25 1.60 16.02 -0.64
N PRO A 26 1.13 14.76 -0.61
CA PRO A 26 0.64 14.16 0.61
C PRO A 26 1.77 13.97 1.62
N GLU A 27 1.42 13.81 2.89
CA GLU A 27 2.40 13.62 3.96
C GLU A 27 2.07 12.41 4.82
N LEU A 28 3.12 11.68 5.16
CA LEU A 28 3.15 10.69 6.23
C LEU A 28 4.12 11.18 7.30
N LYS A 29 3.72 11.13 8.57
CA LYS A 29 4.59 11.47 9.69
C LYS A 29 4.34 10.58 10.89
N ILE A 30 5.39 10.33 11.65
CA ILE A 30 5.25 9.64 12.93
C ILE A 30 4.48 10.52 13.91
N LEU A 31 3.55 9.94 14.62
CA LEU A 31 2.96 10.56 15.82
C LEU A 31 3.68 10.05 17.05
N GLY A 32 3.61 10.82 18.15
CA GLY A 32 4.22 10.43 19.44
C GLY A 32 3.78 9.02 19.83
N ALA A 33 4.77 8.16 20.10
CA ALA A 33 4.56 6.75 20.33
C ALA A 33 4.29 6.46 21.80
N GLY A 34 3.27 5.64 22.07
CA GLY A 34 3.23 4.83 23.29
C GLY A 34 4.32 3.75 23.25
N ALA A 35 4.63 3.12 24.39
CA ALA A 35 5.68 2.09 24.46
C ALA A 35 5.39 0.91 23.52
N ASP A 36 4.11 0.56 23.32
CA ASP A 36 3.69 -0.67 22.67
C ASP A 36 2.96 -0.46 21.31
N VAL A 37 2.87 0.77 20.84
CA VAL A 37 2.19 1.08 19.56
C VAL A 37 2.89 2.23 18.88
N ARG A 38 3.13 2.10 17.58
CA ARG A 38 3.54 3.21 16.70
C ARG A 38 2.34 3.69 15.90
N ALA A 39 2.18 5.00 15.77
CA ALA A 39 1.15 5.60 14.95
C ALA A 39 1.78 6.49 13.87
N VAL A 40 1.34 6.31 12.63
CA VAL A 40 1.71 7.16 11.49
C VAL A 40 0.47 7.90 11.04
N ALA A 41 0.51 9.24 11.09
CA ALA A 41 -0.51 10.06 10.46
C ALA A 41 -0.27 10.14 8.96
N ALA A 42 -1.33 10.02 8.19
CA ALA A 42 -1.34 10.12 6.74
C ALA A 42 -2.32 11.21 6.32
N GLN A 43 -1.82 12.24 5.64
CA GLN A 43 -2.65 13.35 5.17
C GLN A 43 -2.64 13.39 3.64
N HIS A 44 -3.84 13.43 3.07
CA HIS A 44 -4.04 13.50 1.62
C HIS A 44 -5.24 14.36 1.27
N LEU A 45 -5.11 15.22 0.26
CA LEU A 45 -6.13 16.20 -0.11
C LEU A 45 -7.53 15.58 -0.31
N LEU A 46 -7.61 14.44 -1.02
CA LEU A 46 -8.88 13.80 -1.35
C LEU A 46 -9.32 12.74 -0.31
N LEU A 47 -8.37 12.08 0.35
CA LEU A 47 -8.66 11.00 1.29
C LEU A 47 -8.80 11.49 2.74
N GLY A 48 -8.46 12.77 2.98
CA GLY A 48 -8.44 13.34 4.32
C GLY A 48 -7.32 12.74 5.18
N GLU A 49 -7.53 12.78 6.48
CA GLU A 49 -6.57 12.27 7.46
C GLU A 49 -6.86 10.81 7.81
N ARG A 50 -5.81 10.01 7.88
CA ARG A 50 -5.83 8.59 8.26
C ARG A 50 -4.68 8.29 9.20
N PHE A 51 -4.82 7.23 9.99
CA PHE A 51 -3.84 6.82 10.98
C PHE A 51 -3.54 5.33 10.82
N LEU A 52 -2.27 4.99 10.60
CA LEU A 52 -1.79 3.62 10.63
C LEU A 52 -1.19 3.33 12.00
N TYR A 53 -1.82 2.45 12.73
CA TYR A 53 -1.31 1.89 13.99
C TYR A 53 -0.58 0.59 13.71
N CYS A 54 0.61 0.46 14.30
CA CYS A 54 1.46 -0.73 14.23
C CYS A 54 1.67 -1.22 15.66
N GLU A 55 1.30 -2.46 15.96
CA GLU A 55 1.52 -3.07 17.26
C GLU A 55 3.01 -3.26 17.56
N GLY A 56 3.44 -2.98 18.78
CA GLY A 56 4.81 -3.12 19.24
C GLY A 56 5.67 -1.86 19.05
N ALA A 57 6.82 -1.88 19.71
CA ALA A 57 7.83 -0.80 19.66
C ALA A 57 8.72 -0.92 18.40
N VAL A 58 8.10 -0.91 17.22
CA VAL A 58 8.82 -1.11 15.95
C VAL A 58 9.41 0.19 15.42
N ASP A 59 10.51 0.09 14.69
CA ASP A 59 11.04 1.20 13.91
C ASP A 59 10.14 1.49 12.71
N VAL A 60 9.87 2.76 12.43
CA VAL A 60 9.17 3.18 11.22
C VAL A 60 10.13 3.94 10.32
N LEU A 61 10.36 3.41 9.14
CA LEU A 61 11.30 3.92 8.15
C LEU A 61 10.56 4.82 7.17
N PHE A 62 11.07 6.02 6.94
CA PHE A 62 10.43 7.00 6.06
C PHE A 62 11.29 7.34 4.86
N THR A 63 10.66 7.44 3.70
CA THR A 63 11.23 7.97 2.46
C THR A 63 10.18 8.71 1.66
N GLU A 64 10.59 9.33 0.58
CA GLU A 64 9.68 9.75 -0.48
C GLU A 64 9.33 8.57 -1.39
N ASN A 65 8.09 8.53 -1.88
CA ASN A 65 7.71 7.57 -2.92
C ASN A 65 8.12 8.08 -4.32
N GLU A 66 9.37 8.50 -4.42
CA GLU A 66 9.98 9.02 -5.65
C GLU A 66 11.11 8.11 -6.13
N THR A 67 11.28 8.03 -7.44
CA THR A 67 12.32 7.21 -8.04
C THR A 67 13.68 7.85 -7.81
N ASN A 68 14.66 7.05 -7.43
CA ASN A 68 16.07 7.42 -7.39
C ASN A 68 16.59 7.54 -8.84
N THR A 69 16.52 8.76 -9.38
CA THR A 69 16.89 9.03 -10.78
C THR A 69 18.40 8.89 -11.02
N GLN A 70 19.22 9.11 -10.00
CA GLN A 70 20.66 8.89 -10.09
C GLN A 70 20.97 7.41 -10.33
N ARG A 71 20.27 6.52 -9.60
CA ARG A 71 20.47 5.08 -9.73
C ARG A 71 19.84 4.52 -10.99
N ALA A 72 18.63 4.98 -11.35
CA ALA A 72 17.86 4.40 -12.44
C ALA A 72 18.28 4.93 -13.83
N PHE A 73 18.68 6.19 -13.90
CA PHE A 73 18.88 6.90 -15.18
C PHE A 73 20.17 7.71 -15.25
N ASN A 74 21.02 7.61 -14.24
CA ASN A 74 22.26 8.42 -14.09
C ASN A 74 21.98 9.95 -14.17
N GLN A 75 20.84 10.38 -13.63
CA GLN A 75 20.43 11.78 -13.56
C GLN A 75 20.38 12.25 -12.10
N PRO A 76 20.64 13.53 -11.81
CA PRO A 76 20.59 14.06 -10.46
C PRO A 76 19.24 13.75 -9.79
N THR A 77 19.29 13.24 -8.56
CA THR A 77 18.10 12.98 -7.75
C THR A 77 17.70 14.25 -7.03
N GLN A 78 16.41 14.61 -7.10
CA GLN A 78 15.89 15.81 -6.46
C GLN A 78 15.66 15.64 -4.95
N GLN A 79 15.45 14.41 -4.51
CA GLN A 79 15.15 14.07 -3.12
C GLN A 79 16.25 13.18 -2.53
N PRO A 80 16.70 13.45 -1.31
CA PRO A 80 17.77 12.66 -0.67
C PRO A 80 17.31 11.26 -0.25
N TYR A 81 16.01 11.08 0.03
CA TYR A 81 15.44 9.84 0.56
C TYR A 81 14.43 9.25 -0.42
N CYS A 82 14.90 8.57 -1.45
CA CYS A 82 14.05 7.96 -2.47
C CYS A 82 13.43 6.63 -2.00
N LYS A 83 12.44 6.14 -2.75
CA LYS A 83 11.64 4.95 -2.40
C LYS A 83 12.45 3.67 -2.18
N ASP A 84 13.63 3.56 -2.76
CA ASP A 84 14.56 2.43 -2.59
C ASP A 84 15.38 2.51 -1.29
N GLY A 85 15.37 3.66 -0.60
CA GLY A 85 16.09 3.87 0.65
C GLY A 85 15.70 2.91 1.77
N ILE A 86 14.41 2.50 1.84
CA ILE A 86 13.95 1.51 2.82
C ILE A 86 14.67 0.16 2.61
N ILE A 87 14.78 -0.30 1.37
CA ILE A 87 15.52 -1.54 1.05
C ILE A 87 17.00 -1.40 1.41
N HIS A 88 17.60 -0.26 1.08
CA HIS A 88 19.00 0.02 1.44
C HIS A 88 19.23 0.03 2.96
N ALA A 89 18.28 0.56 3.72
CA ALA A 89 18.37 0.55 5.19
C ALA A 89 18.25 -0.87 5.77
N VAL A 90 17.31 -1.68 5.25
CA VAL A 90 17.03 -3.01 5.79
C VAL A 90 18.08 -4.03 5.34
N VAL A 91 18.43 -4.06 4.05
CA VAL A 91 19.31 -5.09 3.48
C VAL A 91 20.80 -4.76 3.69
N HIS A 92 21.16 -3.48 3.57
CA HIS A 92 22.55 -3.04 3.61
C HIS A 92 22.91 -2.26 4.87
N GLY A 93 21.97 -2.09 5.82
CA GLY A 93 22.20 -1.34 7.05
C GLY A 93 22.42 0.18 6.85
N ASN A 94 22.17 0.71 5.66
CA ASN A 94 22.42 2.12 5.33
C ASN A 94 21.30 3.02 5.86
N LYS A 95 21.41 3.41 7.12
CA LYS A 95 20.43 4.32 7.77
C LYS A 95 20.41 5.73 7.18
N ASN A 96 21.43 6.14 6.43
CA ASN A 96 21.44 7.43 5.76
C ASN A 96 20.51 7.48 4.52
N ALA A 97 19.99 6.34 4.08
CA ALA A 97 19.07 6.26 2.94
C ALA A 97 17.60 6.54 3.33
N ILE A 98 17.29 6.66 4.61
CA ILE A 98 15.96 6.94 5.15
C ILE A 98 15.92 8.31 5.82
N ASN A 99 14.74 8.95 5.87
CA ASN A 99 14.58 10.28 6.43
C ASN A 99 14.63 10.25 7.98
N PRO A 100 15.68 10.83 8.61
CA PRO A 100 15.81 10.85 10.06
C PRO A 100 14.78 11.77 10.75
N LYS A 101 14.09 12.63 10.00
CA LYS A 101 13.01 13.47 10.52
C LYS A 101 11.67 12.75 10.64
N LEU A 102 11.62 11.46 10.28
CA LEU A 102 10.47 10.58 10.42
C LEU A 102 9.19 11.10 9.73
N HIS A 103 9.35 11.62 8.53
CA HIS A 103 8.25 12.01 7.65
C HIS A 103 8.61 11.76 6.17
N GLY A 104 7.59 11.73 5.30
CA GLY A 104 7.74 11.55 3.86
C GLY A 104 6.43 11.17 3.20
N THR A 105 6.48 10.57 2.03
CA THR A 105 5.30 10.07 1.29
C THR A 105 5.23 8.55 1.23
N LYS A 106 6.20 7.87 1.86
CA LYS A 106 6.26 6.42 2.04
C LYS A 106 6.79 6.12 3.43
N ALA A 107 6.09 5.27 4.16
CA ALA A 107 6.47 4.83 5.50
C ALA A 107 6.35 3.31 5.60
N SER A 108 7.31 2.66 6.26
CA SER A 108 7.30 1.22 6.47
C SER A 108 7.62 0.89 7.92
N ALA A 109 6.72 0.17 8.59
CA ALA A 109 7.02 -0.41 9.89
C ALA A 109 7.95 -1.61 9.69
N HIS A 110 9.06 -1.65 10.42
CA HIS A 110 10.07 -2.70 10.27
C HIS A 110 10.01 -3.70 11.42
N TYR A 111 9.31 -4.79 11.19
CA TYR A 111 9.29 -5.93 12.11
C TYR A 111 10.43 -6.89 11.78
N ARG A 112 11.33 -7.09 12.74
CA ARG A 112 12.35 -8.13 12.68
C ARG A 112 11.91 -9.26 13.60
N LEU A 113 11.53 -10.38 13.01
CA LEU A 113 10.93 -11.51 13.71
C LEU A 113 11.80 -12.74 13.59
N THR A 114 11.98 -13.46 14.70
CA THR A 114 12.55 -14.82 14.67
C THR A 114 11.40 -15.81 14.80
N VAL A 115 11.14 -16.55 13.75
CA VAL A 115 10.06 -17.54 13.70
C VAL A 115 10.64 -18.92 14.00
N ALA A 116 10.12 -19.60 15.04
CA ALA A 116 10.54 -20.96 15.38
C ALA A 116 10.15 -21.94 14.25
N ALA A 117 10.86 -23.07 14.19
CA ALA A 117 10.51 -24.14 13.25
C ALA A 117 9.06 -24.59 13.44
N LYS A 118 8.27 -24.62 12.35
CA LYS A 118 6.83 -24.92 12.35
C LYS A 118 6.00 -23.97 13.23
N GLY A 119 6.57 -22.82 13.63
CA GLY A 119 5.90 -21.78 14.39
C GLY A 119 5.32 -20.70 13.51
N SER A 120 4.62 -19.75 14.12
CA SER A 120 4.10 -18.53 13.50
C SER A 120 4.30 -17.33 14.41
N GLN A 121 4.35 -16.15 13.82
CA GLN A 121 4.33 -14.86 14.51
C GLN A 121 3.19 -14.02 13.95
N MET A 122 2.55 -13.24 14.80
CA MET A 122 1.43 -12.37 14.41
C MET A 122 1.87 -10.92 14.49
N VAL A 123 1.53 -10.16 13.47
CA VAL A 123 1.68 -8.71 13.41
C VAL A 123 0.31 -8.09 13.24
N ARG A 124 -0.08 -7.19 14.15
CA ARG A 124 -1.35 -6.47 14.07
C ARG A 124 -1.13 -5.06 13.56
N LEU A 125 -1.99 -4.69 12.61
CA LEU A 125 -2.02 -3.37 11.99
C LEU A 125 -3.45 -2.87 11.93
N ARG A 126 -3.64 -1.57 12.10
CA ARG A 126 -4.95 -0.93 11.95
C ARG A 126 -4.81 0.38 11.19
N LEU A 127 -5.52 0.49 10.07
CA LEU A 127 -5.69 1.76 9.35
C LEU A 127 -7.09 2.28 9.62
N THR A 128 -7.19 3.53 10.08
CA THR A 128 -8.48 4.14 10.49
C THR A 128 -8.42 5.66 10.32
N ASP A 129 -9.56 6.31 10.42
CA ASP A 129 -9.74 7.76 10.50
C ASP A 129 -9.72 8.28 11.95
N GLN A 130 -9.59 7.39 12.96
CA GLN A 130 -9.59 7.76 14.37
C GLN A 130 -8.18 8.11 14.83
N PRO A 131 -7.96 9.35 15.30
CA PRO A 131 -6.66 9.77 15.84
C PRO A 131 -6.38 9.16 17.23
N PRO A 132 -5.12 9.22 17.72
CA PRO A 132 -4.73 8.57 18.98
C PRO A 132 -5.50 9.03 20.22
N ASP A 133 -5.95 10.28 20.27
CA ASP A 133 -6.76 10.82 21.37
C ASP A 133 -8.17 10.21 21.41
N ARG A 134 -8.70 9.77 20.28
CA ARG A 134 -9.99 9.08 20.16
C ARG A 134 -9.90 7.55 20.16
N LEU A 135 -8.68 7.03 19.97
CA LEU A 135 -8.42 5.59 19.91
C LEU A 135 -7.22 5.20 20.78
N PRO A 136 -7.34 5.30 22.12
CA PRO A 136 -6.24 5.04 23.05
C PRO A 136 -5.80 3.57 23.07
N ALA A 137 -6.67 2.65 22.64
CA ALA A 137 -6.39 1.21 22.58
C ALA A 137 -6.69 0.67 21.16
N PRO A 138 -5.82 0.91 20.16
CA PRO A 138 -6.09 0.55 18.78
C PRO A 138 -6.20 -0.97 18.53
N PHE A 139 -5.63 -1.79 19.40
CA PHE A 139 -5.66 -3.26 19.36
C PHE A 139 -6.41 -3.89 20.56
N GLY A 140 -7.32 -3.13 21.19
CA GLY A 140 -8.17 -3.61 22.28
C GLY A 140 -9.39 -4.42 21.81
N ASP A 141 -10.33 -4.64 22.70
CA ASP A 141 -11.51 -5.51 22.52
C ASP A 141 -12.32 -5.18 21.26
N VAL A 142 -12.46 -3.91 20.91
CA VAL A 142 -13.16 -3.49 19.68
C VAL A 142 -12.48 -4.01 18.42
N PHE A 143 -11.15 -3.99 18.38
CA PHE A 143 -10.39 -4.53 17.27
C PHE A 143 -10.57 -6.06 17.17
N GLU A 144 -10.40 -6.77 18.27
CA GLU A 144 -10.55 -8.23 18.32
C GLU A 144 -11.97 -8.68 17.97
N THR A 145 -12.99 -7.97 18.51
CA THR A 145 -14.39 -8.26 18.21
C THR A 145 -14.70 -8.03 16.72
N SER A 146 -14.23 -6.93 16.16
CA SER A 146 -14.41 -6.63 14.73
C SER A 146 -13.73 -7.67 13.85
N PHE A 147 -12.50 -8.08 14.18
CA PHE A 147 -11.76 -9.09 13.42
C PHE A 147 -12.49 -10.44 13.44
N LYS A 148 -12.91 -10.89 14.62
CA LYS A 148 -13.68 -12.14 14.80
C LYS A 148 -15.03 -12.10 14.05
N ALA A 149 -15.72 -10.97 14.09
CA ALA A 149 -16.99 -10.81 13.38
C ALA A 149 -16.77 -10.96 11.86
N ARG A 150 -15.78 -10.29 11.29
CA ARG A 150 -15.44 -10.41 9.84
C ARG A 150 -15.02 -11.82 9.45
N GLN A 151 -14.27 -12.50 10.32
CA GLN A 151 -13.92 -13.91 10.10
C GLN A 151 -15.16 -14.80 10.08
N SER A 152 -16.06 -14.67 11.08
CA SER A 152 -17.27 -15.47 11.17
C SER A 152 -18.21 -15.22 9.99
N GLU A 153 -18.35 -13.98 9.53
CA GLU A 153 -19.14 -13.64 8.32
C GLU A 153 -18.57 -14.27 7.06
N ALA A 154 -17.25 -14.23 6.89
CA ALA A 154 -16.58 -14.90 5.77
C ALA A 154 -16.78 -16.42 5.84
N ASP A 155 -16.63 -17.01 7.02
CA ASP A 155 -16.83 -18.45 7.21
C ASP A 155 -18.26 -18.86 6.85
N ALA A 156 -19.28 -18.12 7.34
CA ALA A 156 -20.68 -18.38 7.01
C ALA A 156 -20.97 -18.23 5.50
N PHE A 157 -20.38 -17.23 4.84
CA PHE A 157 -20.51 -17.05 3.39
C PHE A 157 -19.95 -18.24 2.62
N TYR A 158 -18.72 -18.67 2.93
CA TYR A 158 -18.08 -19.78 2.21
C TYR A 158 -18.75 -21.11 2.54
N GLU A 159 -19.20 -21.33 3.76
CA GLU A 159 -19.98 -22.51 4.14
C GLU A 159 -21.26 -22.65 3.30
N ALA A 160 -21.96 -21.53 3.08
CA ALA A 160 -23.21 -21.53 2.31
C ALA A 160 -23.05 -21.90 0.81
N ILE A 161 -21.88 -21.63 0.24
CA ILE A 161 -21.62 -21.88 -1.20
C ILE A 161 -20.75 -23.12 -1.46
N THR A 162 -20.16 -23.70 -0.43
CA THR A 162 -19.29 -24.89 -0.56
C THR A 162 -20.14 -26.15 -0.56
N PRO A 163 -20.07 -27.02 -1.62
CA PRO A 163 -20.80 -28.28 -1.65
C PRO A 163 -20.39 -29.21 -0.51
N ASN A 164 -21.38 -29.84 0.14
CA ASN A 164 -21.14 -30.79 1.23
C ASN A 164 -20.39 -32.07 0.78
N SER A 165 -20.29 -32.31 -0.52
CA SER A 165 -19.56 -33.46 -1.09
C SER A 165 -18.04 -33.30 -1.11
N LEU A 166 -17.55 -32.07 -0.89
CA LEU A 166 -16.11 -31.77 -0.91
C LEU A 166 -15.42 -32.23 0.38
N THR A 167 -14.21 -32.74 0.22
CA THR A 167 -13.30 -32.91 1.37
C THR A 167 -12.89 -31.54 1.95
N LYS A 168 -12.33 -31.54 3.15
CA LYS A 168 -11.85 -30.30 3.78
C LYS A 168 -10.77 -29.60 2.94
N ASP A 169 -9.90 -30.35 2.29
CA ASP A 169 -8.84 -29.81 1.45
C ASP A 169 -9.42 -29.18 0.18
N GLU A 170 -10.31 -29.86 -0.52
CA GLU A 170 -11.01 -29.33 -1.70
C GLU A 170 -11.81 -28.08 -1.36
N ALA A 171 -12.52 -28.05 -0.24
CA ALA A 171 -13.25 -26.89 0.25
C ALA A 171 -12.30 -25.71 0.52
N HIS A 172 -11.12 -25.97 1.08
CA HIS A 172 -10.10 -24.95 1.30
C HIS A 172 -9.54 -24.38 -0.02
N VAL A 173 -9.23 -25.24 -0.98
CA VAL A 173 -8.79 -24.82 -2.32
C VAL A 173 -9.86 -23.98 -3.02
N MET A 174 -11.13 -24.40 -2.95
CA MET A 174 -12.26 -23.65 -3.51
C MET A 174 -12.38 -22.27 -2.86
N ARG A 175 -12.30 -22.18 -1.53
CA ARG A 175 -12.32 -20.91 -0.80
C ARG A 175 -11.20 -19.98 -1.22
N GLN A 176 -9.98 -20.48 -1.36
CA GLN A 176 -8.83 -19.68 -1.81
C GLN A 176 -9.03 -19.18 -3.25
N ALA A 177 -9.51 -20.01 -4.15
CA ALA A 177 -9.76 -19.64 -5.54
C ALA A 177 -10.82 -18.53 -5.64
N LEU A 178 -11.94 -18.67 -4.93
CA LEU A 178 -13.00 -17.65 -4.90
C LEU A 178 -12.53 -16.34 -4.26
N SER A 179 -11.76 -16.41 -3.18
CA SER A 179 -11.13 -15.23 -2.55
C SER A 179 -10.19 -14.54 -3.51
N GLY A 180 -9.37 -15.29 -4.25
CA GLY A 180 -8.48 -14.76 -5.27
C GLY A 180 -9.22 -14.01 -6.38
N MET A 181 -10.37 -14.53 -6.81
CA MET A 181 -11.23 -13.86 -7.79
C MET A 181 -11.77 -12.51 -7.28
N LEU A 182 -12.11 -12.39 -5.98
CA LEU A 182 -12.56 -11.13 -5.38
C LEU A 182 -11.39 -10.13 -5.27
N TRP A 183 -10.23 -10.58 -4.82
CA TRP A 183 -9.03 -9.76 -4.70
C TRP A 183 -8.49 -9.26 -6.04
N SER A 184 -8.73 -9.98 -7.14
CA SER A 184 -8.31 -9.59 -8.48
C SER A 184 -9.21 -8.54 -9.13
N LYS A 185 -10.32 -8.15 -8.49
CA LYS A 185 -11.23 -7.11 -9.00
C LYS A 185 -10.63 -5.73 -8.74
N GLN A 186 -10.50 -4.95 -9.81
CA GLN A 186 -9.97 -3.59 -9.76
C GLN A 186 -10.86 -2.67 -10.58
N TYR A 187 -11.11 -1.47 -10.04
CA TYR A 187 -11.73 -0.41 -10.83
C TYR A 187 -10.67 0.17 -11.76
N PHE A 188 -10.85 -0.03 -13.04
CA PHE A 188 -9.99 0.52 -14.07
C PHE A 188 -10.64 1.75 -14.67
N TYR A 189 -10.04 2.91 -14.43
CA TYR A 189 -10.42 4.17 -15.03
C TYR A 189 -9.31 4.65 -15.95
N TYR A 190 -9.64 4.85 -17.22
CA TYR A 190 -8.70 5.38 -18.19
C TYR A 190 -9.43 6.21 -19.25
N ASP A 191 -9.19 7.52 -19.23
CA ASP A 191 -9.63 8.47 -20.24
C ASP A 191 -8.40 8.91 -21.04
N LEU A 192 -8.27 8.41 -22.25
CA LEU A 192 -7.10 8.70 -23.08
C LEU A 192 -7.06 10.16 -23.51
N ALA A 193 -8.20 10.79 -23.79
CA ALA A 193 -8.25 12.21 -24.17
C ALA A 193 -7.77 13.10 -23.01
N GLU A 194 -8.19 12.81 -21.78
CA GLU A 194 -7.71 13.49 -20.59
C GLU A 194 -6.19 13.29 -20.41
N TRP A 195 -5.75 12.04 -20.49
CA TRP A 195 -4.33 11.71 -20.38
C TRP A 195 -3.47 12.45 -21.41
N LEU A 196 -3.92 12.52 -22.65
CA LEU A 196 -3.23 13.24 -23.72
C LEU A 196 -3.16 14.75 -23.44
N ARG A 197 -4.26 15.37 -22.99
CA ARG A 197 -4.28 16.79 -22.60
C ARG A 197 -3.32 17.08 -21.46
N GLU A 198 -3.30 16.24 -20.45
CA GLU A 198 -2.37 16.33 -19.32
C GLU A 198 -0.88 16.23 -19.72
N HIS A 199 -0.59 15.54 -20.84
CA HIS A 199 0.74 15.40 -21.41
C HIS A 199 1.04 16.39 -22.54
N GLY A 200 0.30 17.49 -22.60
CA GLY A 200 0.55 18.58 -23.54
C GLY A 200 0.11 18.31 -24.98
N THR A 201 -0.72 17.30 -25.18
CA THR A 201 -1.30 16.96 -26.48
C THR A 201 -2.73 17.47 -26.57
N LYS A 202 -3.12 18.04 -27.70
CA LYS A 202 -4.46 18.50 -27.95
C LYS A 202 -5.06 17.71 -29.13
N PRO A 203 -5.68 16.56 -28.86
CA PRO A 203 -6.21 15.68 -29.90
C PRO A 203 -7.26 16.36 -30.79
N GLU A 204 -8.08 17.22 -30.19
CA GLU A 204 -9.13 17.99 -30.86
C GLU A 204 -8.58 19.05 -31.83
N GLU A 205 -7.38 19.53 -31.63
CA GLU A 205 -6.69 20.49 -32.51
C GLU A 205 -5.84 19.80 -33.61
N GLY A 206 -5.89 18.45 -33.66
CA GLY A 206 -5.10 17.66 -34.60
C GLY A 206 -3.61 17.61 -34.27
N VAL A 207 -3.19 18.18 -33.13
CA VAL A 207 -1.83 18.10 -32.62
C VAL A 207 -1.62 16.69 -32.07
N ARG A 208 -1.03 15.83 -32.89
CA ARG A 208 -0.72 14.45 -32.52
C ARG A 208 0.70 14.38 -31.99
N ALA A 209 0.87 14.24 -30.69
CA ALA A 209 2.15 13.86 -30.13
C ALA A 209 2.56 12.45 -30.65
N GLN A 210 3.86 12.18 -30.69
CA GLN A 210 4.35 10.83 -30.97
C GLN A 210 4.16 9.95 -29.73
N VAL A 211 2.89 9.70 -29.37
CA VAL A 211 2.52 8.84 -28.24
C VAL A 211 1.92 7.55 -28.77
N ARG A 212 2.14 6.48 -28.02
CA ARG A 212 1.50 5.20 -28.27
C ARG A 212 -0.01 5.38 -28.19
N ASN A 213 -0.75 4.67 -29.03
CA ASN A 213 -2.23 4.69 -29.06
C ASN A 213 -2.88 6.03 -29.45
N LYS A 214 -2.15 6.94 -30.09
CA LYS A 214 -2.66 8.25 -30.56
C LYS A 214 -3.96 8.16 -31.38
N ASP A 215 -4.16 7.06 -32.11
CA ASP A 215 -5.34 6.86 -32.96
C ASP A 215 -6.58 6.41 -32.17
N TRP A 216 -6.39 6.08 -30.87
CA TRP A 216 -7.45 5.66 -29.95
C TRP A 216 -7.81 6.75 -28.94
N PHE A 217 -7.61 8.03 -29.29
CA PHE A 217 -7.80 9.17 -28.37
C PHE A 217 -9.21 9.24 -27.76
N HIS A 218 -10.21 8.62 -28.39
CA HIS A 218 -11.59 8.54 -27.92
C HIS A 218 -11.82 7.37 -26.93
N MET A 219 -10.80 6.60 -26.59
CA MET A 219 -10.93 5.47 -25.68
C MET A 219 -11.22 5.95 -24.26
N TYR A 220 -12.29 5.46 -23.70
CA TYR A 220 -12.75 5.71 -22.35
C TYR A 220 -13.10 4.38 -21.67
N ASN A 221 -12.51 4.10 -20.52
CA ASN A 221 -12.79 2.93 -19.70
C ASN A 221 -13.15 3.38 -18.29
N ALA A 222 -14.23 2.84 -17.75
CA ALA A 222 -14.67 3.06 -16.37
C ALA A 222 -15.34 1.76 -15.88
N ASP A 223 -14.54 0.70 -15.73
CA ASP A 223 -15.04 -0.66 -15.51
C ASP A 223 -14.38 -1.32 -14.32
N VAL A 224 -15.11 -2.22 -13.67
CA VAL A 224 -14.51 -3.17 -12.72
C VAL A 224 -14.04 -4.39 -13.49
N ILE A 225 -12.75 -4.54 -13.61
CA ILE A 225 -12.12 -5.63 -14.34
C ILE A 225 -11.43 -6.62 -13.40
N SER A 226 -11.27 -7.85 -13.86
CA SER A 226 -10.47 -8.87 -13.19
C SER A 226 -9.07 -8.82 -13.76
N MET A 227 -8.09 -8.42 -12.98
CA MET A 227 -6.70 -8.37 -13.40
C MET A 227 -5.88 -9.40 -12.64
N PRO A 228 -5.09 -10.24 -13.33
CA PRO A 228 -4.05 -10.99 -12.65
C PRO A 228 -3.08 -10.00 -11.96
N ASP A 229 -2.61 -10.38 -10.80
CA ASP A 229 -1.72 -9.54 -9.97
C ASP A 229 -0.31 -9.50 -10.57
N LYS A 230 -0.19 -8.84 -11.70
CA LYS A 230 1.08 -8.54 -12.33
C LYS A 230 1.18 -7.07 -12.61
N TRP A 231 2.05 -6.43 -11.88
CA TRP A 231 2.51 -5.08 -12.15
C TRP A 231 3.74 -5.14 -13.07
N GLU A 232 3.51 -4.97 -14.35
CA GLU A 232 4.56 -4.74 -15.33
C GLU A 232 4.60 -3.27 -15.73
#